data_c803d8272d4b8b26570772bdb931e1f6
#
_entry.id   c803d8272d4b8b26570772bdb931e1f6
#
_cell.length_a   1.000
_cell.length_b   1.000
_cell.length_c   1.000
_cell.angle_alpha   90.00
_cell.angle_beta   90.00
_cell.angle_gamma   90.00
#
_symmetry.space_group_name_H-M   'P 1'
#
loop_
_entity.id
_entity.type
_entity.pdbx_description
1 polymer ?
#
loop_
_entity_poly.entity_id
_entity_poly.type
_entity_poly.pdbx_seq_one_letter_code
_entity_poly.pdbx_strand_id
1 'polypeptide(L)'
;MKRLIILLFAIGITAMSSMSMAAMSNSRVRKETRFLTDKMAYELNLNTQQYNDVYEINFDFIYSIRYLMDDVIRGYEWALDDYYNYLDVRNDDLRWVLSDSQYRRFLGLDYFYRPIYANTGGWNFRVYITYTNHNHFYFPKPYHYRSYSGGHYRTHFHNVSYYRGRYNHSHYRGN
;
A
#
# COMPACT_ATOMS: atom_id res chain seq x y z
N MET A 1 -7.11 1.08 -27.08
CA MET A 1 -8.22 0.39 -26.40
C MET A 1 -7.62 -0.70 -25.52
N LYS A 2 -7.33 -0.37 -24.23
CA LYS A 2 -6.81 -1.35 -23.25
C LYS A 2 -8.02 -1.96 -22.55
N ARG A 3 -8.32 -3.21 -22.85
CA ARG A 3 -9.46 -3.92 -22.27
C ARG A 3 -9.14 -4.28 -20.81
N LEU A 4 -9.98 -3.80 -19.92
CA LEU A 4 -10.02 -4.11 -18.50
C LEU A 4 -10.35 -5.61 -18.32
N ILE A 5 -9.39 -6.41 -17.89
CA ILE A 5 -9.66 -7.81 -17.49
C ILE A 5 -10.03 -7.78 -16.02
N ILE A 6 -11.32 -7.73 -15.75
CA ILE A 6 -11.89 -7.98 -14.42
C ILE A 6 -11.98 -9.51 -14.27
N LEU A 7 -11.03 -10.10 -13.57
CA LEU A 7 -11.11 -11.51 -13.16
C LEU A 7 -11.99 -11.63 -11.92
N LEU A 8 -13.24 -12.04 -12.15
CA LEU A 8 -14.17 -12.52 -11.13
C LEU A 8 -13.71 -13.91 -10.66
N PHE A 9 -13.13 -13.99 -9.45
CA PHE A 9 -13.06 -15.23 -8.71
C PHE A 9 -14.07 -15.20 -7.57
N ALA A 10 -15.19 -15.89 -7.77
CA ALA A 10 -16.16 -16.19 -6.72
C ALA A 10 -15.70 -17.43 -5.97
N ILE A 11 -15.17 -17.27 -4.76
CA ILE A 11 -15.02 -18.36 -3.78
C ILE A 11 -15.25 -17.79 -2.37
N GLY A 12 -16.24 -18.35 -1.68
CA GLY A 12 -16.42 -18.43 -0.24
C GLY A 12 -16.23 -17.15 0.57
N ILE A 13 -17.23 -16.27 0.63
CA ILE A 13 -17.19 -15.04 1.40
C ILE A 13 -17.61 -15.35 2.83
N THR A 14 -16.65 -15.53 3.73
CA THR A 14 -16.87 -15.17 5.14
C THR A 14 -17.03 -13.63 5.18
N ALA A 15 -18.05 -13.15 5.88
CA ALA A 15 -18.49 -11.75 5.90
C ALA A 15 -17.32 -10.77 6.16
N MET A 16 -16.65 -10.36 5.10
CA MET A 16 -15.78 -9.19 5.13
C MET A 16 -16.72 -7.98 5.11
N SER A 17 -16.78 -7.25 6.21
CA SER A 17 -17.48 -5.98 6.27
C SER A 17 -16.96 -5.09 5.15
N SER A 18 -17.75 -4.94 4.09
CA SER A 18 -17.51 -4.00 3.01
C SER A 18 -17.30 -2.62 3.64
N MET A 19 -16.20 -1.96 3.28
CA MET A 19 -15.96 -0.61 3.75
C MET A 19 -17.06 0.28 3.20
N SER A 20 -17.84 0.86 4.12
CA SER A 20 -18.85 1.86 3.80
C SER A 20 -18.22 3.04 3.04
N MET A 21 -18.99 3.64 2.14
CA MET A 21 -18.67 4.76 1.26
C MET A 21 -18.27 6.08 1.98
N ALA A 22 -17.94 6.03 3.28
CA ALA A 22 -17.42 7.18 4.00
C ALA A 22 -15.89 7.18 3.95
N ALA A 23 -15.30 8.33 3.68
CA ALA A 23 -13.85 8.52 3.70
C ALA A 23 -13.22 7.94 4.97
N MET A 24 -12.16 7.18 4.81
CA MET A 24 -11.49 6.50 5.91
C MET A 24 -10.92 7.52 6.91
N SER A 25 -11.28 7.39 8.20
CA SER A 25 -10.74 8.25 9.25
C SER A 25 -9.22 8.08 9.42
N ASN A 26 -8.54 9.10 9.94
CA ASN A 26 -7.09 9.03 10.17
C ASN A 26 -6.69 7.89 11.10
N SER A 27 -7.50 7.55 12.10
CA SER A 27 -7.25 6.42 12.99
C SER A 27 -7.31 5.09 12.24
N ARG A 28 -8.21 4.96 11.29
CA ARG A 28 -8.34 3.78 10.44
C ARG A 28 -7.18 3.71 9.44
N VAL A 29 -6.80 4.83 8.79
CA VAL A 29 -5.59 4.89 7.96
C VAL A 29 -4.38 4.34 8.72
N ARG A 30 -4.13 4.79 9.96
CA ARG A 30 -3.02 4.31 10.78
C ARG A 30 -3.11 2.80 11.07
N LYS A 31 -4.31 2.30 11.36
CA LYS A 31 -4.52 0.87 11.64
C LYS A 31 -4.24 0.01 10.41
N GLU A 32 -4.80 0.38 9.25
CA GLU A 32 -4.63 -0.34 8.00
C GLU A 32 -3.16 -0.30 7.54
N THR A 33 -2.54 0.88 7.62
CA THR A 33 -1.11 1.06 7.33
C THR A 33 -0.24 0.16 8.20
N ARG A 34 -0.49 0.15 9.52
CA ARG A 34 0.27 -0.70 10.45
C ARG A 34 0.11 -2.18 10.11
N PHE A 35 -1.11 -2.62 9.81
CA PHE A 35 -1.35 -4.03 9.50
C PHE A 35 -0.61 -4.44 8.22
N LEU A 36 -0.76 -3.68 7.15
CA LEU A 36 -0.06 -3.92 5.89
C LEU A 36 1.47 -3.94 6.08
N THR A 37 2.01 -2.94 6.78
CA THR A 37 3.46 -2.81 7.01
C THR A 37 4.01 -3.94 7.88
N ASP A 38 3.27 -4.36 8.92
CA ASP A 38 3.67 -5.48 9.78
C ASP A 38 3.83 -6.78 8.98
N LYS A 39 2.89 -7.06 8.07
CA LYS A 39 2.97 -8.26 7.23
C LYS A 39 4.09 -8.15 6.18
N MET A 40 4.28 -6.97 5.61
CA MET A 40 5.43 -6.70 4.73
C MET A 40 6.76 -6.91 5.47
N ALA A 41 6.88 -6.42 6.70
CA ALA A 41 8.09 -6.57 7.50
C ALA A 41 8.41 -8.05 7.79
N TYR A 42 7.41 -8.84 8.11
CA TYR A 42 7.54 -10.27 8.34
C TYR A 42 7.96 -11.02 7.06
N GLU A 43 7.23 -10.82 5.97
CA GLU A 43 7.48 -11.52 4.71
C GLU A 43 8.79 -11.13 4.02
N LEU A 44 9.14 -9.85 4.08
CA LEU A 44 10.32 -9.30 3.41
C LEU A 44 11.55 -9.27 4.32
N ASN A 45 11.41 -9.68 5.59
CA ASN A 45 12.47 -9.62 6.60
C ASN A 45 13.08 -8.22 6.71
N LEU A 46 12.24 -7.20 6.93
CA LEU A 46 12.68 -5.80 7.02
C LEU A 46 13.44 -5.57 8.33
N ASN A 47 14.52 -4.79 8.26
CA ASN A 47 15.13 -4.26 9.46
C ASN A 47 14.29 -3.10 10.06
N THR A 48 14.64 -2.64 11.26
CA THR A 48 13.87 -1.62 11.99
C THR A 48 13.75 -0.31 11.22
N GLN A 49 14.81 0.13 10.53
CA GLN A 49 14.79 1.35 9.74
C GLN A 49 13.85 1.20 8.54
N GLN A 50 13.99 0.11 7.78
CA GLN A 50 13.11 -0.21 6.65
C GLN A 50 11.64 -0.31 7.10
N TYR A 51 11.38 -0.95 8.26
CA TYR A 51 10.02 -1.07 8.81
C TYR A 51 9.37 0.30 9.05
N ASN A 52 10.10 1.26 9.62
CA ASN A 52 9.60 2.61 9.85
C ASN A 52 9.38 3.36 8.54
N ASP A 53 10.32 3.32 7.60
CA ASP A 53 10.20 3.99 6.31
C ASP A 53 9.07 3.38 5.46
N VAL A 54 8.92 2.06 5.44
CA VAL A 54 7.80 1.37 4.76
C VAL A 54 6.45 1.73 5.39
N TYR A 55 6.40 1.96 6.71
CA TYR A 55 5.19 2.47 7.36
C TYR A 55 4.80 3.85 6.81
N GLU A 56 5.74 4.78 6.70
CA GLU A 56 5.50 6.12 6.19
C GLU A 56 5.04 6.11 4.73
N ILE A 57 5.70 5.31 3.88
CA ILE A 57 5.32 5.11 2.47
C ILE A 57 3.89 4.55 2.34
N ASN A 58 3.57 3.52 3.09
CA ASN A 58 2.22 2.94 3.08
C ASN A 58 1.18 3.91 3.65
N PHE A 59 1.54 4.72 4.67
CA PHE A 59 0.65 5.73 5.23
C PHE A 59 0.30 6.79 4.18
N ASP A 60 1.28 7.34 3.49
CA ASP A 60 1.08 8.36 2.47
C ASP A 60 0.19 7.84 1.33
N PHE A 61 0.41 6.61 0.89
CA PHE A 61 -0.43 5.97 -0.12
C PHE A 61 -1.88 5.82 0.35
N ILE A 62 -2.11 5.17 1.50
CA ILE A 62 -3.46 4.89 2.01
C ILE A 62 -4.19 6.21 2.34
N TYR A 63 -3.47 7.19 2.89
CA TYR A 63 -4.01 8.50 3.18
C TYR A 63 -4.47 9.24 1.92
N SER A 64 -3.69 9.15 0.84
CA SER A 64 -4.01 9.80 -0.44
C SER A 64 -5.23 9.18 -1.12
N ILE A 65 -5.33 7.85 -1.13
CA ILE A 65 -6.43 7.16 -1.82
C ILE A 65 -7.75 7.14 -1.04
N ARG A 66 -7.77 7.48 0.24
CA ARG A 66 -8.93 7.29 1.12
C ARG A 66 -10.23 7.99 0.69
N TYR A 67 -10.11 9.09 -0.06
CA TYR A 67 -11.25 9.83 -0.63
C TYR A 67 -11.53 9.46 -2.09
N LEU A 68 -10.57 8.84 -2.74
CA LEU A 68 -10.59 8.52 -4.16
C LEU A 68 -11.34 7.23 -4.44
N MET A 69 -11.31 6.27 -3.50
CA MET A 69 -11.75 4.90 -3.76
C MET A 69 -13.24 4.77 -4.08
N ASP A 70 -14.09 5.66 -3.57
CA ASP A 70 -15.52 5.64 -3.91
C ASP A 70 -15.74 5.99 -5.38
N ASP A 71 -14.95 6.91 -5.94
CA ASP A 71 -15.01 7.29 -7.34
C ASP A 71 -14.37 6.23 -8.25
N VAL A 72 -13.33 5.53 -7.76
CA VAL A 72 -12.76 4.34 -8.43
C VAL A 72 -13.84 3.25 -8.58
N ILE A 73 -14.62 2.97 -7.53
CA ILE A 73 -15.69 1.96 -7.56
C ILE A 73 -16.80 2.36 -8.53
N ARG A 74 -17.11 3.65 -8.62
CA ARG A 74 -18.08 4.19 -9.59
C ARG A 74 -17.59 4.16 -11.03
N GLY A 75 -16.33 3.82 -11.24
CA GLY A 75 -15.73 3.69 -12.58
C GLY A 75 -15.30 5.00 -13.21
N TYR A 76 -15.08 6.06 -12.44
CA TYR A 76 -14.55 7.30 -12.98
C TYR A 76 -13.08 7.12 -13.41
N GLU A 77 -12.79 7.36 -14.70
CA GLU A 77 -11.46 7.16 -15.30
C GLU A 77 -10.40 8.01 -14.57
N TRP A 78 -10.69 9.28 -14.29
CA TRP A 78 -9.76 10.17 -13.58
C TRP A 78 -9.37 9.61 -12.21
N ALA A 79 -10.31 9.01 -11.48
CA ALA A 79 -10.07 8.44 -10.16
C ALA A 79 -9.19 7.18 -10.26
N LEU A 80 -9.39 6.40 -11.31
CA LEU A 80 -8.58 5.22 -11.58
C LEU A 80 -7.15 5.60 -11.96
N ASP A 81 -6.98 6.64 -12.80
CA ASP A 81 -5.67 7.17 -13.17
C ASP A 81 -4.92 7.71 -11.94
N ASP A 82 -5.59 8.48 -11.09
CA ASP A 82 -5.00 8.98 -9.83
C ASP A 82 -4.62 7.84 -8.90
N TYR A 83 -5.47 6.81 -8.77
CA TYR A 83 -5.13 5.62 -7.96
C TYR A 83 -3.84 4.95 -8.45
N TYR A 84 -3.69 4.74 -9.75
CA TYR A 84 -2.48 4.14 -10.31
C TYR A 84 -1.26 5.03 -10.15
N ASN A 85 -1.41 6.35 -10.27
CA ASN A 85 -0.33 7.30 -10.00
C ASN A 85 0.14 7.20 -8.54
N TYR A 86 -0.78 7.13 -7.56
CA TYR A 86 -0.43 6.93 -6.16
C TYR A 86 0.23 5.57 -5.90
N LEU A 87 -0.24 4.52 -6.56
CA LEU A 87 0.34 3.18 -6.45
C LEU A 87 1.76 3.12 -7.01
N ASP A 88 2.00 3.74 -8.16
CA ASP A 88 3.31 3.77 -8.82
C ASP A 88 4.33 4.54 -7.98
N VAL A 89 3.95 5.71 -7.45
CA VAL A 89 4.79 6.48 -6.51
C VAL A 89 5.16 5.65 -5.29
N ARG A 90 4.17 4.98 -4.66
CA ARG A 90 4.41 4.09 -3.53
C ARG A 90 5.41 2.98 -3.87
N ASN A 91 5.20 2.31 -4.98
CA ASN A 91 6.03 1.16 -5.37
C ASN A 91 7.46 1.60 -5.75
N ASP A 92 7.62 2.78 -6.34
CA ASP A 92 8.93 3.35 -6.61
C ASP A 92 9.64 3.79 -5.32
N ASP A 93 8.94 4.37 -4.34
CA ASP A 93 9.51 4.69 -3.03
C ASP A 93 9.95 3.42 -2.28
N LEU A 94 9.14 2.36 -2.33
CA LEU A 94 9.53 1.06 -1.78
C LEU A 94 10.79 0.49 -2.44
N ARG A 95 11.02 0.75 -3.73
CA ARG A 95 12.25 0.33 -4.42
C ARG A 95 13.50 0.97 -3.82
N TRP A 96 13.41 2.22 -3.31
CA TRP A 96 14.54 2.88 -2.67
C TRP A 96 14.85 2.33 -1.27
N VAL A 97 13.84 1.81 -0.57
CA VAL A 97 13.96 1.28 0.79
C VAL A 97 14.34 -0.20 0.82
N LEU A 98 13.78 -0.99 -0.10
CA LEU A 98 13.98 -2.43 -0.14
C LEU A 98 15.30 -2.79 -0.86
N SER A 99 16.01 -3.79 -0.35
CA SER A 99 17.11 -4.40 -1.10
C SER A 99 16.59 -5.10 -2.37
N ASP A 100 17.45 -5.41 -3.31
CA ASP A 100 17.06 -6.07 -4.57
C ASP A 100 16.33 -7.40 -4.33
N SER A 101 16.77 -8.18 -3.34
CA SER A 101 16.14 -9.46 -3.00
C SER A 101 14.75 -9.25 -2.36
N GLN A 102 14.63 -8.28 -1.45
CA GLN A 102 13.35 -7.89 -0.84
C GLN A 102 12.38 -7.34 -1.89
N TYR A 103 12.86 -6.49 -2.80
CA TYR A 103 12.02 -5.92 -3.85
C TYR A 103 11.54 -6.96 -4.85
N ARG A 104 12.39 -7.91 -5.28
CA ARG A 104 11.94 -9.04 -6.13
C ARG A 104 10.87 -9.88 -5.42
N ARG A 105 11.04 -10.16 -4.13
CA ARG A 105 10.01 -10.87 -3.35
C ARG A 105 8.71 -10.05 -3.25
N PHE A 106 8.80 -8.75 -3.01
CA PHE A 106 7.66 -7.84 -2.99
C PHE A 106 6.87 -7.87 -4.30
N LEU A 107 7.54 -7.84 -5.46
CA LEU A 107 6.89 -7.92 -6.77
C LEU A 107 6.12 -9.23 -6.99
N GLY A 108 6.55 -10.32 -6.36
CA GLY A 108 5.87 -11.62 -6.42
C GLY A 108 4.68 -11.77 -5.48
N LEU A 109 4.39 -10.78 -4.63
CA LEU A 109 3.34 -10.83 -3.62
C LEU A 109 2.24 -9.81 -3.93
N ASP A 110 1.25 -10.20 -4.73
CA ASP A 110 0.16 -9.32 -5.20
C ASP A 110 -0.52 -8.55 -4.07
N TYR A 111 -0.70 -9.18 -2.91
CA TYR A 111 -1.32 -8.54 -1.75
C TYR A 111 -0.46 -7.44 -1.11
N PHE A 112 0.80 -7.29 -1.53
CA PHE A 112 1.66 -6.17 -1.20
C PHE A 112 1.87 -5.22 -2.37
N TYR A 113 2.10 -5.76 -3.57
CA TYR A 113 2.39 -4.98 -4.77
C TYR A 113 1.16 -4.20 -5.25
N ARG A 114 -0.02 -4.83 -5.19
CA ARG A 114 -1.34 -4.25 -5.50
C ARG A 114 -2.26 -4.41 -4.30
N PRO A 115 -2.05 -3.64 -3.22
CA PRO A 115 -2.63 -3.93 -1.91
C PRO A 115 -4.15 -3.78 -1.84
N ILE A 116 -4.75 -3.11 -2.82
CA ILE A 116 -6.19 -2.84 -2.84
C ILE A 116 -6.86 -3.66 -3.94
N TYR A 117 -8.07 -4.13 -3.66
CA TYR A 117 -9.01 -4.57 -4.68
C TYR A 117 -10.37 -3.91 -4.46
N ALA A 118 -11.08 -3.66 -5.56
CA ALA A 118 -12.43 -3.13 -5.56
C ALA A 118 -13.40 -4.13 -6.21
N ASN A 119 -14.63 -4.15 -5.73
CA ASN A 119 -15.74 -4.90 -6.30
C ASN A 119 -17.04 -4.08 -6.18
N THR A 120 -18.14 -4.61 -6.65
CA THR A 120 -19.45 -3.93 -6.61
C THR A 120 -19.96 -3.60 -5.20
N GLY A 121 -19.39 -4.21 -4.16
CA GLY A 121 -19.75 -3.98 -2.75
C GLY A 121 -18.81 -3.04 -2.00
N GLY A 122 -17.75 -2.56 -2.64
CA GLY A 122 -16.76 -1.70 -2.01
C GLY A 122 -15.33 -2.05 -2.36
N TRP A 123 -14.39 -1.63 -1.51
CA TRP A 123 -12.98 -1.92 -1.68
C TRP A 123 -12.38 -2.45 -0.37
N ASN A 124 -11.26 -3.18 -0.48
CA ASN A 124 -10.62 -3.78 0.68
C ASN A 124 -9.11 -4.02 0.42
N PHE A 125 -8.37 -4.33 1.48
CA PHE A 125 -6.96 -4.69 1.38
C PHE A 125 -6.80 -6.18 1.12
N ARG A 126 -6.03 -6.54 0.08
CA ARG A 126 -5.73 -7.95 -0.28
C ARG A 126 -5.03 -8.71 0.84
N VAL A 127 -4.21 -8.03 1.64
CA VAL A 127 -3.50 -8.62 2.77
C VAL A 127 -4.42 -9.33 3.77
N TYR A 128 -5.69 -8.90 3.88
CA TYR A 128 -6.69 -9.53 4.74
C TYR A 128 -7.18 -10.90 4.24
N ILE A 129 -7.02 -11.18 2.96
CA ILE A 129 -7.33 -12.50 2.40
C ILE A 129 -6.29 -13.54 2.88
N THR A 130 -5.02 -13.13 2.93
CA THR A 130 -3.91 -13.99 3.35
C THR A 130 -3.78 -14.07 4.87
N TYR A 131 -3.98 -12.94 5.56
CA TYR A 131 -3.82 -12.82 7.01
C TYR A 131 -5.16 -12.54 7.69
N THR A 132 -5.90 -13.60 7.97
CA THR A 132 -7.28 -13.52 8.49
C THR A 132 -7.38 -13.10 9.95
N ASN A 133 -6.30 -13.27 10.75
CA ASN A 133 -6.26 -12.77 12.12
C ASN A 133 -5.82 -11.30 12.14
N HIS A 134 -6.78 -10.38 12.09
CA HIS A 134 -6.54 -8.95 12.01
C HIS A 134 -6.01 -8.32 13.31
N ASN A 135 -5.94 -9.09 14.41
CA ASN A 135 -5.39 -8.63 15.69
C ASN A 135 -3.98 -9.15 15.95
N HIS A 136 -3.47 -10.01 15.09
CA HIS A 136 -2.12 -10.54 15.21
C HIS A 136 -1.10 -9.59 14.57
N PHE A 137 -0.04 -9.25 15.31
CA PHE A 137 1.09 -8.46 14.83
C PHE A 137 2.39 -9.16 15.22
N TYR A 138 3.33 -9.19 14.29
CA TYR A 138 4.67 -9.77 14.49
C TYR A 138 5.63 -8.78 15.16
N PHE A 139 5.39 -7.47 14.95
CA PHE A 139 6.28 -6.40 15.41
C PHE A 139 5.55 -5.37 16.28
N PRO A 140 6.27 -4.65 17.16
CA PRO A 140 5.72 -3.51 17.89
C PRO A 140 5.28 -2.42 16.90
N LYS A 141 4.58 -1.39 17.41
CA LYS A 141 4.19 -0.25 16.56
C LYS A 141 5.41 0.45 16.00
N PRO A 142 5.37 0.90 14.72
CA PRO A 142 6.42 1.74 14.15
C PRO A 142 6.67 2.98 15.01
N TYR A 143 7.89 3.51 14.97
CA TYR A 143 8.28 4.66 15.82
C TYR A 143 7.35 5.85 15.63
N HIS A 144 7.02 6.20 14.37
CA HIS A 144 6.14 7.33 14.04
C HIS A 144 4.65 6.97 13.94
N TYR A 145 4.22 5.82 14.49
CA TYR A 145 2.82 5.36 14.37
C TYR A 145 1.77 6.41 14.72
N ARG A 146 2.02 7.23 15.76
CA ARG A 146 1.07 8.27 16.20
C ARG A 146 1.38 9.65 15.65
N SER A 147 2.65 9.97 15.42
CA SER A 147 3.12 11.30 15.05
C SER A 147 3.16 11.56 13.55
N TYR A 148 3.36 10.51 12.73
CA TYR A 148 3.39 10.70 11.29
C TYR A 148 2.02 11.09 10.75
N SER A 149 1.98 12.13 9.96
CA SER A 149 0.75 12.68 9.35
C SER A 149 0.85 12.87 7.83
N GLY A 150 1.88 12.29 7.20
CA GLY A 150 2.22 12.47 5.80
C GLY A 150 3.35 13.50 5.63
N GLY A 151 3.79 13.67 4.40
CA GLY A 151 4.78 14.68 4.04
C GLY A 151 5.98 14.18 3.26
N HIS A 152 6.14 12.85 3.13
CA HIS A 152 7.18 12.27 2.28
C HIS A 152 6.64 11.88 0.90
N TYR A 153 5.35 12.08 0.69
CA TYR A 153 4.71 11.84 -0.58
C TYR A 153 5.25 12.79 -1.66
N ARG A 154 5.57 12.25 -2.84
CA ARG A 154 5.95 13.03 -4.01
C ARG A 154 4.72 13.69 -4.62
N THR A 155 4.77 15.01 -4.77
CA THR A 155 3.79 15.75 -5.57
C THR A 155 4.30 15.91 -7.01
N HIS A 156 3.43 16.40 -7.90
CA HIS A 156 3.77 16.73 -9.30
C HIS A 156 5.05 17.58 -9.45
N PHE A 157 5.39 18.36 -8.44
CA PHE A 157 6.56 19.26 -8.43
C PHE A 157 7.80 18.63 -7.79
N HIS A 158 7.68 17.48 -7.11
CA HIS A 158 8.77 16.79 -6.43
C HIS A 158 8.94 15.38 -6.99
N ASN A 159 9.60 15.27 -8.15
CA ASN A 159 9.83 13.98 -8.83
C ASN A 159 10.85 13.07 -8.14
N VAL A 160 11.47 13.51 -7.06
CA VAL A 160 12.52 12.76 -6.38
C VAL A 160 11.97 12.14 -5.10
N SER A 161 12.18 10.82 -4.94
CA SER A 161 11.83 10.12 -3.73
C SER A 161 12.56 10.71 -2.51
N TYR A 162 11.82 10.93 -1.41
CA TYR A 162 12.39 11.27 -0.10
C TYR A 162 13.40 10.22 0.38
N TYR A 163 13.22 8.96 -0.02
CA TYR A 163 14.04 7.82 0.39
C TYR A 163 15.26 7.60 -0.49
N ARG A 164 15.42 8.38 -1.56
CA ARG A 164 16.55 8.29 -2.46
C ARG A 164 17.86 8.60 -1.71
N GLY A 165 18.80 7.65 -1.76
CA GLY A 165 20.13 7.79 -1.14
C GLY A 165 20.16 7.55 0.37
N ARG A 166 19.03 7.19 1.01
CA ARG A 166 18.99 6.82 2.44
C ARG A 166 19.54 5.42 2.71
N TYR A 167 19.57 4.59 1.69
CA TYR A 167 20.02 3.20 1.75
C TYR A 167 21.14 2.97 0.73
N ASN A 168 22.20 2.28 1.15
CA ASN A 168 23.31 1.90 0.28
C ASN A 168 22.97 0.63 -0.53
N HIS A 169 21.84 0.66 -1.22
CA HIS A 169 21.50 -0.42 -2.14
C HIS A 169 22.04 -0.08 -3.53
N SER A 170 22.73 -1.04 -4.15
CA SER A 170 23.03 -0.96 -5.58
C SER A 170 21.71 -1.14 -6.34
N HIS A 171 21.08 -0.04 -6.71
CA HIS A 171 19.89 -0.11 -7.55
C HIS A 171 20.31 -0.48 -8.97
N TYR A 172 19.99 -1.70 -9.38
CA TYR A 172 20.06 -2.08 -10.77
C TYR A 172 19.05 -1.22 -11.55
N ARG A 173 19.56 -0.18 -12.22
CA ARG A 173 18.82 0.51 -13.27
C ARG A 173 18.83 -0.42 -14.46
N GLY A 174 17.76 -1.20 -14.63
CA GLY A 174 17.49 -1.79 -15.94
C GLY A 174 17.28 -0.64 -16.93
N ASN A 175 18.14 -0.57 -17.93
CA ASN A 175 17.96 0.27 -19.10
C ASN A 175 16.74 -0.22 -19.89
#